data_4e04ba30e98fc6d8d006e01422780018
#
_entry.id   4e04ba30e98fc6d8d006e01422780018
#
_cell.length_a   1.000
_cell.length_b   1.000
_cell.length_c   1.000
_cell.angle_alpha   90.00
_cell.angle_beta   90.00
_cell.angle_gamma   90.00
#
_symmetry.space_group_name_H-M   'P 1'
#
loop_
_entity.id
_entity.type
_entity.pdbx_description
1 polymer ?
#
loop_
_entity_poly.entity_id
_entity_poly.type
_entity_poly.pdbx_seq_one_letter_code
_entity_poly.pdbx_strand_id
1 'polypeptide(L)'
;MYSNTEVDFRRRVGSWPAPLLPISPLNIDYLVVAGGGSGGGNGGGGAGGYREFTSQAVIAATVYTVTVGAGGTGAGAGGQAGGSGSNSVFSTTTSAGGGGGGGNSPYNAQNGGSGGGAAYNSSAGSGNTPSTTPSQGNTGGTSQVTDGNNFSAGGGGGAGAVGGNASATNGGNGGNGTASSITGTSVTRAGGGGGGAYGTGRTAGSGGTGGGGNGYGDNGASGTVSSGTANTGGGGGGRYATVSAGQGGSGVVIIKISSDYTATFSGGVTQTVDSG
;
A
#
# COMPACT_ATOMS: atom_id res chain seq x y z
N MET A 1 13.72 -6.12 -4.36
CA MET A 1 13.95 -7.10 -5.44
C MET A 1 12.61 -7.35 -6.09
N TYR A 2 12.47 -7.07 -7.37
CA TYR A 2 11.22 -7.34 -8.10
C TYR A 2 11.18 -8.82 -8.43
N SER A 3 10.14 -9.55 -8.01
CA SER A 3 9.92 -10.90 -8.53
C SER A 3 8.86 -10.83 -9.61
N ASN A 4 9.23 -11.11 -10.85
CA ASN A 4 8.30 -11.42 -11.92
C ASN A 4 7.95 -12.89 -11.83
N THR A 5 6.68 -13.19 -11.67
CA THR A 5 6.16 -14.56 -11.62
C THR A 5 5.11 -14.72 -12.71
N GLU A 6 5.16 -15.84 -13.38
CA GLU A 6 4.16 -16.21 -14.40
C GLU A 6 3.19 -17.23 -13.80
N VAL A 7 1.92 -17.15 -14.20
CA VAL A 7 0.89 -18.10 -13.80
C VAL A 7 0.16 -18.65 -15.04
N ASP A 8 0.03 -19.98 -15.11
CA ASP A 8 -0.70 -20.71 -16.14
C ASP A 8 -1.86 -21.47 -15.49
N PHE A 9 -3.05 -21.36 -16.04
CA PHE A 9 -4.26 -22.02 -15.55
C PHE A 9 -4.64 -23.19 -16.45
N ARG A 10 -4.74 -24.40 -15.89
CA ARG A 10 -5.15 -25.61 -16.61
C ARG A 10 -6.33 -26.28 -15.93
N ARG A 11 -7.26 -26.80 -16.74
CA ARG A 11 -8.36 -27.63 -16.24
C ARG A 11 -7.81 -28.97 -15.75
N ARG A 12 -8.27 -29.43 -14.60
CA ARG A 12 -8.02 -30.82 -14.15
C ARG A 12 -8.80 -31.78 -15.04
N VAL A 13 -8.12 -32.63 -15.81
CA VAL A 13 -8.73 -33.72 -16.58
C VAL A 13 -8.55 -35.02 -15.83
N GLY A 14 -9.67 -35.67 -15.45
CA GLY A 14 -9.69 -37.07 -15.10
C GLY A 14 -9.38 -37.94 -16.35
N SER A 15 -8.78 -39.11 -16.17
CA SER A 15 -8.20 -39.96 -17.21
C SER A 15 -9.16 -40.31 -18.37
N TRP A 16 -8.65 -40.07 -19.58
CA TRP A 16 -8.93 -40.65 -20.92
C TRP A 16 -10.24 -40.44 -21.65
N PRO A 17 -10.17 -40.39 -23.02
CA PRO A 17 -9.81 -39.16 -23.74
C PRO A 17 -11.02 -38.26 -23.81
N ALA A 18 -10.97 -37.15 -23.14
CA ALA A 18 -12.01 -36.15 -23.25
C ALA A 18 -12.00 -35.57 -24.68
N PRO A 19 -13.16 -35.45 -25.37
CA PRO A 19 -13.25 -34.67 -26.57
C PRO A 19 -12.75 -33.24 -26.26
N LEU A 20 -12.17 -32.58 -27.26
CA LEU A 20 -11.78 -31.15 -27.17
C LEU A 20 -13.07 -30.36 -26.87
N LEU A 21 -13.37 -30.18 -25.59
CA LEU A 21 -14.41 -29.27 -25.16
C LEU A 21 -14.00 -27.87 -25.53
N PRO A 22 -14.93 -27.04 -26.01
CA PRO A 22 -14.65 -25.63 -26.27
C PRO A 22 -13.97 -25.02 -25.00
N ILE A 23 -12.94 -24.24 -25.20
CA ILE A 23 -12.21 -23.55 -24.12
C ILE A 23 -13.22 -22.62 -23.46
N SER A 24 -13.88 -23.11 -22.42
CA SER A 24 -14.78 -22.29 -21.62
C SER A 24 -13.92 -21.26 -20.90
N PRO A 25 -14.26 -19.96 -20.94
CA PRO A 25 -13.51 -18.96 -20.18
C PRO A 25 -13.52 -19.36 -18.70
N LEU A 26 -12.33 -19.35 -18.09
CA LEU A 26 -12.18 -19.53 -16.66
C LEU A 26 -12.45 -18.18 -15.98
N ASN A 27 -13.45 -18.12 -15.10
CA ASN A 27 -13.67 -16.95 -14.26
C ASN A 27 -12.86 -17.06 -12.98
N ILE A 28 -12.13 -16.01 -12.65
CA ILE A 28 -11.31 -15.91 -11.45
C ILE A 28 -11.67 -14.66 -10.65
N ASP A 29 -11.42 -14.70 -9.33
CA ASP A 29 -11.35 -13.51 -8.51
C ASP A 29 -9.89 -13.17 -8.29
N TYR A 30 -9.54 -11.87 -8.27
CA TYR A 30 -8.18 -11.47 -7.93
C TYR A 30 -8.11 -10.12 -7.23
N LEU A 31 -7.08 -9.99 -6.40
CA LEU A 31 -6.73 -8.77 -5.68
C LEU A 31 -5.28 -8.39 -6.03
N VAL A 32 -5.08 -7.15 -6.42
CA VAL A 32 -3.76 -6.57 -6.70
C VAL A 32 -3.54 -5.40 -5.75
N VAL A 33 -2.60 -5.55 -4.81
CA VAL A 33 -2.18 -4.48 -3.90
C VAL A 33 -0.75 -4.12 -4.19
N ALA A 34 -0.46 -2.87 -4.46
CA ALA A 34 0.89 -2.37 -4.75
C ALA A 34 1.71 -2.17 -3.47
N GLY A 35 3.00 -1.92 -3.60
CA GLY A 35 3.85 -1.52 -2.48
C GLY A 35 3.46 -0.15 -1.94
N GLY A 36 3.47 0.02 -0.60
CA GLY A 36 3.23 1.29 0.07
C GLY A 36 4.42 2.24 -0.06
N GLY A 37 4.19 3.54 0.00
CA GLY A 37 5.23 4.56 0.11
C GLY A 37 5.87 4.58 1.50
N SER A 38 7.11 4.99 1.61
CA SER A 38 7.75 5.21 2.89
C SER A 38 7.31 6.51 3.54
N GLY A 39 7.50 6.64 4.83
CA GLY A 39 7.43 7.92 5.51
C GLY A 39 8.51 8.89 5.01
N GLY A 40 8.22 10.17 5.06
CA GLY A 40 9.14 11.25 4.75
C GLY A 40 9.75 11.88 5.99
N GLY A 41 10.32 13.07 5.82
CA GLY A 41 10.82 13.89 6.92
C GLY A 41 9.69 14.54 7.73
N ASN A 42 8.67 13.81 8.05
CA ASN A 42 7.55 13.93 8.99
C ASN A 42 6.24 13.39 8.42
N GLY A 43 5.93 13.58 7.13
CA GLY A 43 4.70 13.08 6.53
C GLY A 43 4.64 11.54 6.51
N GLY A 44 3.49 10.96 6.80
CA GLY A 44 3.25 9.52 6.67
C GLY A 44 3.21 9.09 5.21
N GLY A 45 3.74 7.90 4.87
CA GLY A 45 3.67 7.33 3.53
C GLY A 45 2.25 6.88 3.16
N GLY A 46 1.84 7.07 1.91
CA GLY A 46 0.59 6.56 1.37
C GLY A 46 0.62 5.06 1.16
N ALA A 47 -0.52 4.41 1.29
CA ALA A 47 -0.65 2.99 0.96
C ALA A 47 -0.52 2.74 -0.54
N GLY A 48 -0.10 1.53 -0.92
CA GLY A 48 -0.18 1.05 -2.28
C GLY A 48 -1.63 0.99 -2.77
N GLY A 49 -1.82 1.17 -4.06
CA GLY A 49 -3.11 1.08 -4.71
C GLY A 49 -3.73 -0.29 -4.50
N TYR A 50 -5.03 -0.35 -4.23
CA TYR A 50 -5.79 -1.55 -3.97
C TYR A 50 -6.84 -1.74 -5.06
N ARG A 51 -6.81 -2.86 -5.78
CA ARG A 51 -7.77 -3.19 -6.83
C ARG A 51 -8.22 -4.64 -6.71
N GLU A 52 -9.50 -4.84 -6.49
CA GLU A 52 -10.12 -6.16 -6.36
C GLU A 52 -11.18 -6.34 -7.45
N PHE A 53 -11.20 -7.51 -8.06
CA PHE A 53 -12.12 -7.87 -9.12
C PHE A 53 -12.65 -9.28 -8.91
N THR A 54 -13.92 -9.47 -9.19
CA THR A 54 -14.62 -10.75 -9.10
C THR A 54 -15.08 -11.20 -10.48
N SER A 55 -15.11 -12.53 -10.68
CA SER A 55 -15.64 -13.18 -11.89
C SER A 55 -15.05 -12.67 -13.21
N GLN A 56 -13.72 -12.43 -13.22
CA GLN A 56 -13.01 -11.98 -14.42
C GLN A 56 -12.64 -13.15 -15.31
N ALA A 57 -13.02 -13.06 -16.59
CA ALA A 57 -12.71 -14.11 -17.57
C ALA A 57 -11.21 -14.10 -17.92
N VAL A 58 -10.58 -15.26 -17.82
CA VAL A 58 -9.22 -15.52 -18.30
C VAL A 58 -9.21 -16.71 -19.24
N ILE A 59 -8.22 -16.79 -20.12
CA ILE A 59 -8.06 -17.90 -21.06
C ILE A 59 -7.22 -18.97 -20.38
N ALA A 60 -7.74 -20.18 -20.23
CA ALA A 60 -6.98 -21.32 -19.73
C ALA A 60 -5.79 -21.65 -20.65
N ALA A 61 -4.74 -22.24 -20.11
CA ALA A 61 -3.49 -22.56 -20.79
C ALA A 61 -2.77 -21.31 -21.40
N THR A 62 -3.02 -20.13 -20.81
CA THR A 62 -2.32 -18.89 -21.15
C THR A 62 -1.47 -18.47 -19.95
N VAL A 63 -0.25 -18.01 -20.23
CA VAL A 63 0.67 -17.47 -19.20
C VAL A 63 0.33 -16.02 -18.92
N TYR A 64 0.13 -15.69 -17.65
CA TYR A 64 -0.11 -14.33 -17.19
C TYR A 64 1.05 -13.84 -16.32
N THR A 65 1.52 -12.63 -16.58
CA THR A 65 2.57 -12.00 -15.76
C THR A 65 1.98 -11.52 -14.44
N VAL A 66 2.69 -11.84 -13.35
CA VAL A 66 2.43 -11.31 -12.01
C VAL A 66 3.68 -10.57 -11.52
N THR A 67 3.50 -9.32 -11.09
CA THR A 67 4.55 -8.53 -10.45
C THR A 67 4.05 -8.04 -9.09
N VAL A 68 4.82 -8.25 -8.04
CA VAL A 68 4.53 -7.73 -6.70
C VAL A 68 5.46 -6.56 -6.41
N GLY A 69 4.88 -5.38 -6.17
CA GLY A 69 5.62 -4.16 -5.92
C GLY A 69 6.29 -4.16 -4.55
N ALA A 70 7.54 -3.72 -4.50
CA ALA A 70 8.26 -3.45 -3.27
C ALA A 70 7.75 -2.18 -2.60
N GLY A 71 7.86 -2.11 -1.27
CA GLY A 71 7.62 -0.88 -0.52
C GLY A 71 8.69 0.16 -0.81
N GLY A 72 8.33 1.44 -0.67
CA GLY A 72 9.25 2.56 -0.81
C GLY A 72 10.30 2.56 0.30
N THR A 73 11.50 3.00 -0.02
CA THR A 73 12.61 3.14 0.93
C THR A 73 12.43 4.39 1.79
N GLY A 74 12.70 4.28 3.08
CA GLY A 74 12.57 5.40 4.03
C GLY A 74 13.45 6.57 3.64
N ALA A 75 12.97 7.80 3.91
CA ALA A 75 13.78 9.00 3.69
C ALA A 75 15.08 8.91 4.48
N GLY A 76 16.18 9.26 3.86
CA GLY A 76 17.47 9.48 4.52
C GLY A 76 17.44 10.71 5.45
N ALA A 77 18.48 10.97 6.25
CA ALA A 77 18.56 12.16 7.10
C ALA A 77 18.33 13.45 6.29
N GLY A 78 17.75 14.49 6.91
CA GLY A 78 17.66 15.83 6.30
C GLY A 78 16.27 16.28 5.84
N GLY A 79 15.20 15.75 6.35
CA GLY A 79 13.83 16.29 6.11
C GLY A 79 13.32 16.09 4.68
N GLN A 80 13.83 15.10 3.94
CA GLN A 80 13.45 14.80 2.55
C GLN A 80 12.10 14.07 2.47
N ALA A 81 11.50 14.10 1.28
CA ALA A 81 10.34 13.24 0.99
C ALA A 81 10.72 11.75 1.02
N GLY A 82 9.79 10.93 1.42
CA GLY A 82 9.92 9.48 1.36
C GLY A 82 9.91 8.95 -0.08
N GLY A 83 10.41 7.73 -0.28
CA GLY A 83 10.33 7.05 -1.57
C GLY A 83 8.93 6.48 -1.81
N SER A 84 8.45 6.55 -3.05
CA SER A 84 7.23 5.87 -3.47
C SER A 84 7.40 4.36 -3.50
N GLY A 85 6.32 3.63 -3.28
CA GLY A 85 6.25 2.20 -3.51
C GLY A 85 6.28 1.88 -5.01
N SER A 86 6.46 0.60 -5.31
CA SER A 86 6.43 0.09 -6.68
C SER A 86 5.04 -0.48 -7.01
N ASN A 87 4.70 -0.46 -8.29
CA ASN A 87 3.46 -1.02 -8.81
C ASN A 87 3.40 -2.54 -8.66
N SER A 88 2.20 -3.06 -8.42
CA SER A 88 1.88 -4.47 -8.60
C SER A 88 1.04 -4.67 -9.86
N VAL A 89 1.25 -5.79 -10.53
CA VAL A 89 0.57 -6.08 -11.81
C VAL A 89 0.07 -7.52 -11.80
N PHE A 90 -1.15 -7.73 -12.28
CA PHE A 90 -1.66 -9.02 -12.73
C PHE A 90 -2.27 -8.84 -14.12
N SER A 91 -1.71 -9.54 -15.11
CA SER A 91 -2.12 -9.40 -16.51
C SER A 91 -2.05 -7.94 -16.97
N THR A 92 -3.17 -7.32 -17.31
CA THR A 92 -3.31 -5.92 -17.72
C THR A 92 -3.68 -4.98 -16.56
N THR A 93 -3.99 -5.53 -15.38
CA THR A 93 -4.36 -4.74 -14.20
C THR A 93 -3.13 -4.30 -13.44
N THR A 94 -2.93 -2.97 -13.37
CA THR A 94 -1.86 -2.36 -12.59
C THR A 94 -2.45 -1.62 -11.41
N SER A 95 -1.95 -1.88 -10.20
CA SER A 95 -2.15 -1.04 -9.01
C SER A 95 -0.91 -0.20 -8.81
N ALA A 96 -1.07 1.10 -8.63
CA ALA A 96 0.05 2.04 -8.51
C ALA A 96 0.66 1.99 -7.11
N GLY A 97 1.99 2.13 -7.01
CA GLY A 97 2.67 2.27 -5.73
C GLY A 97 2.14 3.44 -4.91
N GLY A 98 2.21 3.34 -3.60
CA GLY A 98 1.85 4.43 -2.68
C GLY A 98 2.84 5.58 -2.75
N GLY A 99 2.37 6.80 -2.59
CA GLY A 99 3.21 8.00 -2.59
C GLY A 99 4.04 8.11 -1.31
N GLY A 100 5.29 8.51 -1.43
CA GLY A 100 6.14 8.84 -0.27
C GLY A 100 5.60 10.02 0.53
N GLY A 101 5.76 9.97 1.86
CA GLY A 101 5.40 11.05 2.77
C GLY A 101 6.23 12.31 2.51
N GLY A 102 5.66 13.48 2.80
CA GLY A 102 6.33 14.77 2.64
C GLY A 102 7.52 14.96 3.58
N GLY A 103 8.48 15.71 3.11
CA GLY A 103 9.56 16.29 3.90
C GLY A 103 9.28 17.75 4.21
N ASN A 104 10.22 18.40 4.89
CA ASN A 104 10.16 19.85 5.09
C ASN A 104 10.25 20.54 3.73
N SER A 105 9.58 21.73 3.61
CA SER A 105 9.65 22.53 2.38
C SER A 105 11.09 22.59 1.84
N PRO A 106 11.34 22.38 0.55
CA PRO A 106 10.36 22.29 -0.55
C PRO A 106 9.87 20.85 -0.89
N TYR A 107 10.08 19.87 -0.04
CA TYR A 107 9.80 18.46 -0.34
C TYR A 107 8.34 18.07 -0.09
N ASN A 108 7.49 18.28 -1.09
CA ASN A 108 6.08 17.86 -1.04
C ASN A 108 5.93 16.33 -0.94
N ALA A 109 4.84 15.87 -0.34
CA ALA A 109 4.46 14.47 -0.41
C ALA A 109 4.13 14.06 -1.84
N GLN A 110 4.34 12.79 -2.15
CA GLN A 110 4.19 12.26 -3.50
C GLN A 110 2.79 11.71 -3.73
N ASN A 111 2.32 11.80 -4.98
CA ASN A 111 1.10 11.16 -5.44
C ASN A 111 1.33 9.65 -5.61
N GLY A 112 0.26 8.86 -5.59
CA GLY A 112 0.36 7.42 -5.79
C GLY A 112 -1.00 6.74 -5.80
N GLY A 113 -1.00 5.42 -5.64
CA GLY A 113 -2.22 4.64 -5.39
C GLY A 113 -3.01 5.26 -4.24
N SER A 114 -2.37 5.49 -3.09
CA SER A 114 -2.76 6.51 -2.11
C SER A 114 -1.62 7.51 -1.95
N GLY A 115 -1.96 8.76 -1.67
CA GLY A 115 -1.01 9.86 -1.54
C GLY A 115 -0.31 9.91 -0.19
N GLY A 116 0.93 10.42 -0.13
CA GLY A 116 1.63 10.68 1.13
C GLY A 116 1.04 11.85 1.91
N GLY A 117 1.20 11.86 3.24
CA GLY A 117 0.83 12.97 4.13
C GLY A 117 1.79 14.15 4.03
N ALA A 118 1.29 15.36 4.21
CA ALA A 118 2.08 16.58 4.21
C ALA A 118 2.98 16.68 5.45
N ALA A 119 4.11 17.38 5.32
CA ALA A 119 4.99 17.72 6.43
C ALA A 119 5.06 19.25 6.60
N TYR A 120 6.08 19.74 7.28
CA TYR A 120 6.25 21.17 7.56
C TYR A 120 6.26 22.02 6.28
N ASN A 121 5.23 22.85 6.13
CA ASN A 121 5.06 23.75 4.98
C ASN A 121 5.14 23.04 3.60
N SER A 122 4.67 21.80 3.52
CA SER A 122 4.57 21.06 2.28
C SER A 122 3.14 20.61 1.98
N SER A 123 2.86 20.17 0.77
CA SER A 123 1.55 19.71 0.34
C SER A 123 1.41 18.20 0.50
N ALA A 124 0.18 17.75 0.77
CA ALA A 124 -0.18 16.33 0.75
C ALA A 124 -0.22 15.80 -0.70
N GLY A 125 0.10 14.53 -0.87
CA GLY A 125 0.00 13.83 -2.13
C GLY A 125 -1.43 13.41 -2.46
N SER A 126 -1.77 13.43 -3.75
CA SER A 126 -3.05 12.94 -4.26
C SER A 126 -3.05 11.41 -4.32
N GLY A 127 -4.17 10.80 -3.95
CA GLY A 127 -4.43 9.39 -4.21
C GLY A 127 -5.05 9.14 -5.58
N ASN A 128 -5.30 7.88 -5.89
CA ASN A 128 -5.84 7.42 -7.17
C ASN A 128 -5.08 8.02 -8.38
N THR A 129 -3.75 7.96 -8.32
CA THR A 129 -2.86 8.47 -9.36
C THR A 129 -1.95 7.34 -9.86
N PRO A 130 -2.05 6.98 -11.17
CA PRO A 130 -3.03 7.45 -12.15
C PRO A 130 -4.47 7.10 -11.76
N SER A 131 -5.44 7.88 -12.27
CA SER A 131 -6.85 7.67 -11.97
C SER A 131 -7.35 6.33 -12.50
N THR A 132 -8.08 5.59 -11.67
CA THR A 132 -8.73 4.32 -12.00
C THR A 132 -10.18 4.29 -11.54
N THR A 133 -10.97 3.41 -12.16
CA THR A 133 -12.34 3.11 -11.74
C THR A 133 -12.45 1.60 -11.51
N PRO A 134 -12.85 1.13 -10.31
CA PRO A 134 -12.98 1.92 -9.07
C PRO A 134 -11.65 2.55 -8.61
N SER A 135 -11.74 3.56 -7.71
CA SER A 135 -10.57 4.23 -7.15
C SER A 135 -9.66 3.24 -6.42
N GLN A 136 -8.35 3.38 -6.60
CA GLN A 136 -7.36 2.51 -5.97
C GLN A 136 -6.82 3.02 -4.63
N GLY A 137 -7.23 4.23 -4.18
CA GLY A 137 -6.81 4.81 -2.92
C GLY A 137 -7.15 6.29 -2.78
N ASN A 138 -6.75 6.89 -1.66
CA ASN A 138 -7.16 8.22 -1.26
C ASN A 138 -5.98 9.16 -1.00
N THR A 139 -6.25 10.46 -0.90
CA THR A 139 -5.26 11.52 -0.63
C THR A 139 -4.68 11.40 0.79
N GLY A 140 -3.47 11.93 0.98
CA GLY A 140 -2.88 12.13 2.30
C GLY A 140 -3.50 13.32 3.05
N GLY A 141 -3.23 13.35 4.36
CA GLY A 141 -3.64 14.45 5.25
C GLY A 141 -2.71 15.66 5.18
N THR A 142 -3.22 16.79 5.61
CA THR A 142 -2.47 18.05 5.70
C THR A 142 -1.67 18.14 7.01
N SER A 143 -0.62 18.95 7.02
CA SER A 143 0.15 19.29 8.22
C SER A 143 -0.46 20.47 8.97
N GLN A 144 -0.10 20.59 10.26
CA GLN A 144 -0.42 21.75 11.10
C GLN A 144 0.87 22.33 11.69
N VAL A 145 1.16 23.57 11.37
CA VAL A 145 2.27 24.33 11.93
C VAL A 145 1.72 25.34 12.94
N THR A 146 2.22 25.29 14.17
CA THR A 146 1.84 26.26 15.20
C THR A 146 2.88 27.37 15.29
N ASP A 147 4.16 26.99 15.28
CA ASP A 147 5.31 27.87 15.19
C ASP A 147 6.52 27.07 14.65
N GLY A 148 7.68 27.72 14.48
CA GLY A 148 8.87 27.07 13.91
C GLY A 148 9.43 25.90 14.73
N ASN A 149 9.02 25.76 16.01
CA ASN A 149 9.47 24.73 16.93
C ASN A 149 8.36 23.74 17.35
N ASN A 150 7.16 23.92 16.81
CA ASN A 150 6.00 23.10 17.15
C ASN A 150 5.16 22.82 15.91
N PHE A 151 5.18 21.59 15.42
CA PHE A 151 4.35 21.21 14.30
C PHE A 151 3.97 19.72 14.34
N SER A 152 2.95 19.36 13.59
CA SER A 152 2.47 18.01 13.39
C SER A 152 2.24 17.77 11.89
N ALA A 153 2.58 16.58 11.42
CA ALA A 153 2.48 16.19 10.02
C ALA A 153 1.25 15.36 9.73
N GLY A 154 0.75 15.40 8.51
CA GLY A 154 -0.39 14.62 8.06
C GLY A 154 -0.08 13.15 7.91
N GLY A 155 -1.08 12.29 8.09
CA GLY A 155 -1.00 10.87 7.80
C GLY A 155 -1.10 10.61 6.29
N GLY A 156 -0.52 9.51 5.81
CA GLY A 156 -0.69 9.03 4.44
C GLY A 156 -2.10 8.51 4.19
N GLY A 157 -2.58 8.61 2.95
CA GLY A 157 -3.86 8.03 2.52
C GLY A 157 -3.84 6.50 2.59
N GLY A 158 -4.96 5.89 2.89
CA GLY A 158 -5.22 4.47 2.80
C GLY A 158 -6.11 4.13 1.61
N ALA A 159 -6.27 2.85 1.31
CA ALA A 159 -7.17 2.42 0.24
C ALA A 159 -8.64 2.72 0.56
N GLY A 160 -9.05 2.62 1.82
CA GLY A 160 -10.44 2.82 2.28
C GLY A 160 -10.74 4.21 2.78
N ALA A 161 -9.74 5.02 3.17
CA ALA A 161 -9.95 6.33 3.75
C ALA A 161 -8.82 7.32 3.44
N VAL A 162 -9.12 8.60 3.44
CA VAL A 162 -8.13 9.68 3.38
C VAL A 162 -7.22 9.66 4.61
N GLY A 163 -6.00 10.14 4.45
CA GLY A 163 -5.10 10.36 5.58
C GLY A 163 -5.63 11.44 6.51
N GLY A 164 -5.46 11.23 7.81
CA GLY A 164 -5.85 12.20 8.83
C GLY A 164 -5.06 13.50 8.73
N ASN A 165 -5.76 14.63 8.83
CA ASN A 165 -5.11 15.92 8.98
C ASN A 165 -4.45 16.00 10.37
N ALA A 166 -3.31 16.65 10.45
CA ALA A 166 -2.70 16.97 11.71
C ALA A 166 -3.50 18.05 12.46
N SER A 167 -3.36 18.06 13.77
CA SER A 167 -3.86 19.10 14.68
C SER A 167 -2.71 19.78 15.42
N ALA A 168 -3.04 20.80 16.22
CA ALA A 168 -2.05 21.52 17.03
C ALA A 168 -1.29 20.60 18.01
N THR A 169 -1.86 19.45 18.37
CA THR A 169 -1.29 18.54 19.35
C THR A 169 -0.99 17.15 18.80
N ASN A 170 -1.54 16.77 17.66
CA ASN A 170 -1.41 15.41 17.16
C ASN A 170 -1.03 15.36 15.68
N GLY A 171 -0.11 14.48 15.34
CA GLY A 171 0.10 14.03 13.97
C GLY A 171 -1.16 13.36 13.41
N GLY A 172 -1.39 13.48 12.13
CA GLY A 172 -2.50 12.84 11.45
C GLY A 172 -2.33 11.32 11.43
N ASN A 173 -3.39 10.59 11.72
CA ASN A 173 -3.38 9.14 11.57
C ASN A 173 -3.35 8.76 10.09
N GLY A 174 -2.76 7.63 9.78
CA GLY A 174 -2.88 7.02 8.45
C GLY A 174 -4.33 6.67 8.12
N GLY A 175 -4.72 6.84 6.87
CA GLY A 175 -6.03 6.40 6.37
C GLY A 175 -6.16 4.88 6.46
N ASN A 176 -7.34 4.40 6.83
CA ASN A 176 -7.59 2.97 6.91
C ASN A 176 -7.55 2.30 5.52
N GLY A 177 -7.14 1.04 5.51
CA GLY A 177 -7.19 0.17 4.35
C GLY A 177 -8.58 -0.37 4.06
N THR A 178 -8.64 -1.26 3.08
CA THR A 178 -9.86 -1.94 2.62
C THR A 178 -9.79 -3.43 2.97
N ALA A 179 -10.90 -3.97 3.46
CA ALA A 179 -11.03 -5.38 3.78
C ALA A 179 -11.45 -6.19 2.54
N SER A 180 -10.89 -7.40 2.41
CA SER A 180 -11.28 -8.40 1.41
C SER A 180 -11.41 -9.77 2.06
N SER A 181 -12.38 -10.54 1.62
CA SER A 181 -12.57 -11.94 1.99
C SER A 181 -12.11 -12.92 0.90
N ILE A 182 -11.28 -12.48 -0.03
CA ILE A 182 -10.80 -13.32 -1.17
C ILE A 182 -10.08 -14.59 -0.70
N THR A 183 -9.45 -14.56 0.47
CA THR A 183 -8.76 -15.72 1.10
C THR A 183 -9.64 -16.53 2.04
N GLY A 184 -10.97 -16.38 1.98
CA GLY A 184 -11.92 -17.06 2.87
C GLY A 184 -12.22 -16.29 4.15
N THR A 185 -11.25 -15.61 4.75
CA THR A 185 -11.42 -14.74 5.92
C THR A 185 -11.20 -13.28 5.57
N SER A 186 -11.87 -12.36 6.30
CA SER A 186 -11.72 -10.93 6.06
C SER A 186 -10.36 -10.42 6.53
N VAL A 187 -9.57 -9.88 5.60
CA VAL A 187 -8.24 -9.30 5.89
C VAL A 187 -8.17 -7.88 5.35
N THR A 188 -7.90 -6.91 6.22
CA THR A 188 -7.70 -5.50 5.83
C THR A 188 -6.28 -5.29 5.32
N ARG A 189 -6.12 -4.57 4.19
CA ARG A 189 -4.83 -4.25 3.55
C ARG A 189 -4.79 -2.79 3.09
N ALA A 190 -3.62 -2.32 2.77
CA ALA A 190 -3.36 -0.98 2.24
C ALA A 190 -3.78 0.16 3.18
N GLY A 191 -3.36 0.11 4.45
CA GLY A 191 -3.44 1.23 5.40
C GLY A 191 -2.30 2.22 5.21
N GLY A 192 -2.58 3.53 5.34
CA GLY A 192 -1.57 4.60 5.26
C GLY A 192 -0.71 4.71 6.51
N GLY A 193 0.47 5.31 6.42
CA GLY A 193 1.36 5.59 7.55
C GLY A 193 0.93 6.80 8.36
N GLY A 194 1.21 6.81 9.67
CA GLY A 194 0.97 7.95 10.57
C GLY A 194 1.97 9.09 10.34
N GLY A 195 1.54 10.32 10.51
CA GLY A 195 2.38 11.52 10.46
C GLY A 195 3.19 11.68 11.75
N GLY A 196 4.40 12.25 11.65
CA GLY A 196 5.25 12.59 12.79
C GLY A 196 4.74 13.82 13.55
N ALA A 197 5.28 14.01 14.76
CA ALA A 197 5.06 15.22 15.58
C ALA A 197 6.37 15.72 16.15
N TYR A 198 6.49 17.06 16.31
CA TYR A 198 7.64 17.71 16.89
C TYR A 198 7.23 18.77 17.92
N GLY A 199 7.77 18.67 19.12
CA GLY A 199 7.51 19.58 20.22
C GLY A 199 6.77 18.94 21.41
N THR A 200 6.99 19.49 22.60
CA THR A 200 6.47 18.99 23.88
C THR A 200 4.93 18.93 23.89
N GLY A 201 4.38 17.88 24.47
CA GLY A 201 2.93 17.69 24.65
C GLY A 201 2.21 17.28 23.36
N ARG A 202 2.94 16.83 22.34
CA ARG A 202 2.39 16.34 21.09
C ARG A 202 2.50 14.83 20.97
N THR A 203 1.66 14.24 20.12
CA THR A 203 1.65 12.80 19.86
C THR A 203 1.68 12.57 18.34
N ALA A 204 2.55 11.70 17.87
CA ALA A 204 2.58 11.29 16.47
C ALA A 204 1.33 10.49 16.11
N GLY A 205 0.95 10.51 14.84
CA GLY A 205 -0.19 9.75 14.32
C GLY A 205 0.09 8.25 14.30
N SER A 206 -0.97 7.47 14.55
CA SER A 206 -0.93 6.01 14.36
C SER A 206 -1.05 5.65 12.90
N GLY A 207 -0.51 4.48 12.51
CA GLY A 207 -0.78 3.90 11.19
C GLY A 207 -2.24 3.49 11.03
N GLY A 208 -2.74 3.56 9.80
CA GLY A 208 -4.08 3.08 9.44
C GLY A 208 -4.17 1.55 9.52
N THR A 209 -5.35 1.04 9.83
CA THR A 209 -5.60 -0.41 9.79
C THR A 209 -5.29 -0.97 8.41
N GLY A 210 -4.76 -2.20 8.37
CA GLY A 210 -4.32 -2.81 7.10
C GLY A 210 -2.83 -2.62 6.82
N GLY A 211 -2.03 -2.48 7.88
CA GLY A 211 -0.57 -2.55 7.80
C GLY A 211 0.16 -1.21 7.74
N GLY A 212 -0.49 -0.09 8.05
CA GLY A 212 0.17 1.21 8.15
C GLY A 212 1.14 1.29 9.33
N GLY A 213 2.30 1.92 9.14
CA GLY A 213 3.29 2.18 10.19
C GLY A 213 3.00 3.44 10.98
N ASN A 214 3.37 3.47 12.26
CA ASN A 214 3.20 4.62 13.16
C ASN A 214 4.21 5.73 12.88
N GLY A 215 3.83 6.97 13.11
CA GLY A 215 4.71 8.12 13.07
C GLY A 215 5.64 8.23 14.29
N TYR A 216 6.65 9.07 14.19
CA TYR A 216 7.65 9.36 15.23
C TYR A 216 7.38 10.68 15.92
N GLY A 217 7.47 10.68 17.26
CA GLY A 217 7.46 11.89 18.07
C GLY A 217 8.86 12.28 18.51
N ASP A 218 9.23 13.56 18.39
CA ASP A 218 10.53 14.11 18.75
C ASP A 218 10.40 15.40 19.56
N ASN A 219 11.49 15.82 20.23
CA ASN A 219 11.56 17.02 21.07
C ASN A 219 10.45 17.08 22.14
N GLY A 220 10.26 15.97 22.87
CA GLY A 220 9.23 15.85 23.90
C GLY A 220 7.85 15.44 23.39
N ALA A 221 7.68 15.21 22.09
CA ALA A 221 6.53 14.54 21.54
C ALA A 221 6.63 13.01 21.73
N SER A 222 5.48 12.32 21.79
CA SER A 222 5.41 10.86 21.91
C SER A 222 5.12 10.19 20.56
N GLY A 223 5.63 8.96 20.40
CA GLY A 223 5.42 8.12 19.23
C GLY A 223 6.70 7.42 18.80
N THR A 224 6.59 6.17 18.35
CA THR A 224 7.69 5.35 17.84
C THR A 224 7.43 4.99 16.40
N VAL A 225 8.35 5.38 15.50
CA VAL A 225 8.21 5.10 14.08
C VAL A 225 8.20 3.60 13.79
N SER A 226 7.36 3.19 12.86
CA SER A 226 7.41 1.83 12.33
C SER A 226 7.22 1.81 10.80
N SER A 227 7.70 0.74 10.19
CA SER A 227 7.49 0.48 8.78
C SER A 227 6.07 -0.05 8.52
N GLY A 228 5.61 0.09 7.30
CA GLY A 228 4.43 -0.62 6.82
C GLY A 228 4.66 -2.13 6.82
N THR A 229 3.60 -2.87 7.10
CA THR A 229 3.65 -4.34 7.17
C THR A 229 3.85 -4.94 5.78
N ALA A 230 4.77 -5.88 5.65
CA ALA A 230 5.01 -6.61 4.40
C ALA A 230 3.74 -7.35 3.92
N ASN A 231 3.58 -7.49 2.61
CA ASN A 231 2.45 -8.16 1.95
C ASN A 231 1.07 -7.54 2.24
N THR A 232 1.06 -6.27 2.65
CA THR A 232 -0.17 -5.51 2.86
C THR A 232 -0.27 -4.25 2.00
N GLY A 233 0.84 -3.79 1.43
CA GLY A 233 0.90 -2.48 0.77
C GLY A 233 0.79 -1.30 1.73
N GLY A 234 1.05 -1.50 3.03
CA GLY A 234 0.94 -0.45 4.04
C GLY A 234 1.98 0.66 3.87
N GLY A 235 1.60 1.92 4.11
CA GLY A 235 2.53 3.06 4.13
C GLY A 235 3.40 3.09 5.39
N GLY A 236 4.63 3.59 5.30
CA GLY A 236 5.54 3.76 6.45
C GLY A 236 5.26 5.04 7.24
N GLY A 237 5.56 5.02 8.55
CA GLY A 237 5.42 6.19 9.42
C GLY A 237 6.41 7.31 9.13
N GLY A 238 5.97 8.56 9.24
CA GLY A 238 6.79 9.75 9.13
C GLY A 238 7.71 9.94 10.36
N ARG A 239 8.81 10.65 10.18
CA ARG A 239 9.83 10.83 11.24
C ARG A 239 10.38 12.25 11.28
N TYR A 240 11.07 12.62 12.35
CA TYR A 240 11.91 13.82 12.44
C TYR A 240 13.39 13.44 12.50
N ALA A 241 14.26 14.31 12.09
CA ALA A 241 15.70 14.32 11.83
C ALA A 241 16.62 13.19 12.36
N THR A 242 16.34 12.58 13.52
CA THR A 242 17.31 11.73 14.25
C THR A 242 17.21 10.22 13.98
N VAL A 243 16.10 9.74 13.42
CA VAL A 243 15.88 8.34 13.10
C VAL A 243 15.53 8.16 11.61
N SER A 244 15.59 6.96 11.08
CA SER A 244 15.12 6.68 9.72
C SER A 244 13.60 6.61 9.68
N ALA A 245 12.99 7.14 8.63
CA ALA A 245 11.54 6.99 8.42
C ALA A 245 11.16 5.53 8.22
N GLY A 246 9.92 5.19 8.54
CA GLY A 246 9.38 3.86 8.27
C GLY A 246 9.38 3.57 6.77
N GLN A 247 9.84 2.38 6.38
CA GLN A 247 9.74 1.92 4.99
C GLN A 247 8.29 1.57 4.66
N GLY A 248 7.91 1.63 3.39
CA GLY A 248 6.65 1.06 2.94
C GLY A 248 6.66 -0.46 3.00
N GLY A 249 5.52 -1.08 3.25
CA GLY A 249 5.33 -2.53 3.14
C GLY A 249 5.24 -2.96 1.67
N SER A 250 5.73 -4.16 1.34
CA SER A 250 5.51 -4.75 0.02
C SER A 250 4.02 -4.96 -0.28
N GLY A 251 3.66 -4.95 -1.55
CA GLY A 251 2.33 -5.33 -2.02
C GLY A 251 2.07 -6.83 -1.96
N VAL A 252 0.94 -7.24 -2.51
CA VAL A 252 0.54 -8.64 -2.69
C VAL A 252 -0.37 -8.77 -3.91
N VAL A 253 -0.27 -9.89 -4.61
CA VAL A 253 -1.25 -10.30 -5.63
C VAL A 253 -1.86 -11.62 -5.17
N ILE A 254 -3.18 -11.69 -5.11
CA ILE A 254 -3.94 -12.88 -4.71
C ILE A 254 -4.86 -13.25 -5.86
N ILE A 255 -4.86 -14.51 -6.26
CA ILE A 255 -5.69 -15.06 -7.32
C ILE A 255 -6.48 -16.23 -6.72
N LYS A 256 -7.80 -16.20 -6.86
CA LYS A 256 -8.69 -17.25 -6.43
C LYS A 256 -9.32 -17.89 -7.66
N ILE A 257 -9.19 -19.20 -7.77
CA ILE A 257 -9.70 -20.02 -8.86
C ILE A 257 -10.61 -21.14 -8.32
N SER A 258 -11.51 -21.67 -9.18
CA SER A 258 -12.26 -22.88 -8.85
C SER A 258 -11.33 -24.09 -8.69
N SER A 259 -11.70 -25.02 -7.82
CA SER A 259 -11.01 -26.30 -7.62
C SER A 259 -10.95 -27.20 -8.87
N ASP A 260 -11.76 -26.92 -9.89
CA ASP A 260 -11.71 -27.63 -11.19
C ASP A 260 -10.46 -27.32 -12.02
N TYR A 261 -9.69 -26.29 -11.61
CA TYR A 261 -8.50 -25.84 -12.31
C TYR A 261 -7.26 -25.93 -11.41
N THR A 262 -6.10 -26.02 -12.03
CA THR A 262 -4.80 -25.89 -11.36
C THR A 262 -4.07 -24.69 -11.93
N ALA A 263 -3.37 -23.96 -11.06
CA ALA A 263 -2.41 -22.93 -11.44
C ALA A 263 -1.00 -23.45 -11.26
N THR A 264 -0.12 -23.21 -12.22
CA THR A 264 1.33 -23.44 -12.11
C THR A 264 2.06 -22.11 -12.06
N PHE A 265 3.07 -22.02 -11.23
CA PHE A 265 3.81 -20.78 -11.00
C PHE A 265 5.30 -20.98 -11.27
N SER A 266 5.97 -19.99 -11.80
CA SER A 266 7.41 -20.00 -12.13
C SER A 266 8.30 -19.69 -10.92
N GLY A 267 8.03 -20.22 -9.74
CA GLY A 267 8.85 -20.08 -8.54
C GLY A 267 8.55 -18.83 -7.71
N GLY A 268 8.91 -18.86 -6.43
CA GLY A 268 8.75 -17.72 -5.51
C GLY A 268 7.32 -17.42 -5.06
N VAL A 269 6.34 -18.28 -5.38
CA VAL A 269 4.93 -18.11 -5.04
C VAL A 269 4.54 -19.04 -3.90
N THR A 270 3.83 -18.49 -2.91
CA THR A 270 3.13 -19.31 -1.90
C THR A 270 1.78 -19.71 -2.47
N GLN A 271 1.55 -21.02 -2.58
CA GLN A 271 0.26 -21.57 -3.00
C GLN A 271 -0.45 -22.14 -1.78
N THR A 272 -1.70 -21.72 -1.57
CA THR A 272 -2.61 -22.34 -0.60
C THR A 272 -3.75 -22.97 -1.39
N VAL A 273 -3.99 -24.26 -1.18
CA VAL A 273 -5.16 -24.96 -1.73
C VAL A 273 -6.15 -25.09 -0.60
N ASP A 274 -7.27 -24.38 -0.71
CA ASP A 274 -8.39 -24.53 0.21
C ASP A 274 -9.29 -25.65 -0.35
N SER A 275 -9.37 -26.77 0.37
CA SER A 275 -10.34 -27.80 0.07
C SER A 275 -11.67 -27.38 0.71
N GLY A 276 -12.48 -26.58 -0.03
CA GLY A 276 -13.82 -26.16 0.39
C GLY A 276 -14.76 -27.31 0.74
#